data_84bc44ff36492547833a29608fb6e35a
#
_entry.id   84bc44ff36492547833a29608fb6e35a
#
_cell.length_a   1.000
_cell.length_b   1.000
_cell.length_c   1.000
_cell.angle_alpha   90.00
_cell.angle_beta   90.00
_cell.angle_gamma   90.00
#
_symmetry.space_group_name_H-M   'P 1'
#
loop_
_entity.id
_entity.type
_entity.pdbx_description
1 polymer ?
#
loop_
_entity_poly.entity_id
_entity_poly.type
_entity_poly.pdbx_seq_one_letter_code
_entity_poly.pdbx_strand_id
1 'polypeptide(L)'
;MILVTGAAGFIGFNIAKRLNLMGFKDLILLDDKKKFPDPKKFLNLEYKEYRNYTDLNNLKNIQCIFHEGACSDTMEYNKDYMMGINYEYSKEIFSIAKLNKSKFIYASSAAVYGLNEDSKEVLGNESPLNIYAESKLLFDKYIMSQEYPAVGLRYFNVYGRGEEDKGKMASMAYKMNREYLESKRISLFKGTGGYGDGEQKRDFIYI
;
A
#
# COMPACT_ATOMS: atom_id res chain seq x y z
N MET A 1 0.96 -15.26 -15.49
CA MET A 1 0.08 -14.80 -14.40
C MET A 1 0.69 -13.59 -13.72
N ILE A 2 -0.15 -12.72 -13.18
CA ILE A 2 0.27 -11.59 -12.32
C ILE A 2 -0.31 -11.81 -10.92
N LEU A 3 0.51 -11.63 -9.90
CA LEU A 3 0.08 -11.71 -8.51
C LEU A 3 -0.12 -10.31 -7.94
N VAL A 4 -1.26 -10.05 -7.31
CA VAL A 4 -1.53 -8.81 -6.58
C VAL A 4 -1.86 -9.17 -5.13
N THR A 5 -1.05 -8.72 -4.17
CA THR A 5 -1.37 -8.86 -2.75
C THR A 5 -2.02 -7.59 -2.23
N GLY A 6 -2.78 -7.66 -1.14
CA GLY A 6 -3.58 -6.53 -0.68
C GLY A 6 -4.70 -6.16 -1.68
N ALA A 7 -5.16 -7.15 -2.46
CA ALA A 7 -6.05 -6.95 -3.60
C ALA A 7 -7.46 -6.47 -3.22
N ALA A 8 -7.90 -6.66 -1.99
CA ALA A 8 -9.15 -6.11 -1.47
C ALA A 8 -8.97 -4.68 -0.90
N GLY A 9 -7.73 -4.24 -0.70
CA GLY A 9 -7.39 -2.90 -0.27
C GLY A 9 -7.55 -1.85 -1.37
N PHE A 10 -7.44 -0.59 -1.00
CA PHE A 10 -7.63 0.55 -1.91
C PHE A 10 -6.66 0.54 -3.11
N ILE A 11 -5.35 0.42 -2.86
CA ILE A 11 -4.34 0.47 -3.92
C ILE A 11 -4.36 -0.84 -4.73
N GLY A 12 -4.29 -2.00 -4.07
CA GLY A 12 -4.23 -3.30 -4.76
C GLY A 12 -5.44 -3.57 -5.65
N PHE A 13 -6.65 -3.17 -5.20
CA PHE A 13 -7.86 -3.28 -6.02
C PHE A 13 -7.78 -2.41 -7.29
N ASN A 14 -7.34 -1.16 -7.16
CA ASN A 14 -7.20 -0.27 -8.32
C ASN A 14 -6.12 -0.74 -9.29
N ILE A 15 -5.00 -1.33 -8.80
CA ILE A 15 -4.00 -1.99 -9.65
C ILE A 15 -4.63 -3.15 -10.41
N ALA A 16 -5.36 -4.06 -9.74
CA ALA A 16 -6.01 -5.18 -10.40
C ALA A 16 -7.01 -4.71 -11.47
N LYS A 17 -7.81 -3.69 -11.16
CA LYS A 17 -8.72 -3.06 -12.12
C LYS A 17 -7.99 -2.45 -13.31
N ARG A 18 -6.88 -1.76 -13.07
CA ARG A 18 -6.07 -1.17 -14.16
C ARG A 18 -5.44 -2.24 -15.03
N LEU A 19 -4.96 -3.33 -14.45
CA LEU A 19 -4.46 -4.48 -15.18
C LEU A 19 -5.53 -5.08 -16.11
N ASN A 20 -6.77 -5.23 -15.64
CA ASN A 20 -7.88 -5.68 -16.48
C ASN A 20 -8.15 -4.72 -17.66
N LEU A 21 -8.14 -3.40 -17.42
CA LEU A 21 -8.28 -2.41 -18.49
C LEU A 21 -7.16 -2.48 -19.53
N MET A 22 -5.99 -2.96 -19.14
CA MET A 22 -4.85 -3.23 -20.02
C MET A 22 -4.90 -4.62 -20.68
N GLY A 23 -5.95 -5.41 -20.45
CA GLY A 23 -6.15 -6.74 -21.03
C GLY A 23 -5.56 -7.90 -20.23
N PHE A 24 -4.96 -7.65 -19.05
CA PHE A 24 -4.45 -8.71 -18.19
C PHE A 24 -5.58 -9.26 -17.31
N LYS A 25 -6.00 -10.51 -17.55
CA LYS A 25 -7.09 -11.20 -16.84
C LYS A 25 -6.60 -12.35 -15.97
N ASP A 26 -5.41 -12.88 -16.26
CA ASP A 26 -4.81 -14.01 -15.55
C ASP A 26 -4.15 -13.53 -14.25
N LEU A 27 -4.98 -13.03 -13.33
CA LEU A 27 -4.58 -12.46 -12.05
C LEU A 27 -4.80 -13.46 -10.91
N ILE A 28 -3.84 -13.54 -10.00
CA ILE A 28 -4.01 -14.16 -8.68
C ILE A 28 -4.09 -13.01 -7.66
N LEU A 29 -5.16 -13.00 -6.88
CA LEU A 29 -5.42 -11.97 -5.89
C LEU A 29 -5.26 -12.55 -4.49
N LEU A 30 -4.40 -11.94 -3.66
CA LEU A 30 -4.20 -12.33 -2.26
C LEU A 30 -4.67 -11.22 -1.32
N ASP A 31 -5.55 -11.57 -0.38
CA ASP A 31 -5.92 -10.70 0.75
C ASP A 31 -6.57 -11.56 1.86
N ASP A 32 -7.03 -10.95 2.95
CA ASP A 32 -7.82 -11.64 3.95
C ASP A 32 -9.15 -12.12 3.33
N LYS A 33 -9.45 -13.41 3.45
CA LYS A 33 -10.72 -13.99 2.98
C LYS A 33 -11.95 -13.29 3.57
N LYS A 34 -11.84 -12.73 4.76
CA LYS A 34 -12.93 -11.99 5.40
C LYS A 34 -13.24 -10.66 4.70
N LYS A 35 -12.26 -10.11 3.98
CA LYS A 35 -12.42 -8.90 3.16
C LYS A 35 -12.93 -9.19 1.75
N PHE A 36 -13.01 -10.47 1.36
CA PHE A 36 -13.61 -10.94 0.14
C PHE A 36 -14.97 -11.58 0.43
N PRO A 37 -15.94 -11.34 -0.34
CA PRO A 37 -16.08 -10.27 -1.33
C PRO A 37 -17.20 -9.31 -0.96
N ASP A 38 -16.99 -8.03 -1.03
CA ASP A 38 -18.15 -7.25 -1.46
C ASP A 38 -18.41 -7.63 -2.93
N PRO A 39 -19.47 -8.40 -3.25
CA PRO A 39 -19.76 -8.81 -4.61
C PRO A 39 -19.87 -7.61 -5.56
N LYS A 40 -20.27 -6.43 -5.03
CA LYS A 40 -20.37 -5.19 -5.79
C LYS A 40 -19.02 -4.62 -6.18
N LYS A 41 -18.03 -4.70 -5.30
CA LYS A 41 -16.67 -4.19 -5.55
C LYS A 41 -15.96 -5.00 -6.63
N PHE A 42 -16.09 -6.34 -6.60
CA PHE A 42 -15.39 -7.25 -7.50
C PHE A 42 -16.21 -7.67 -8.72
N LEU A 43 -17.46 -7.21 -8.86
CA LEU A 43 -18.41 -7.65 -9.89
C LEU A 43 -17.85 -7.56 -11.32
N ASN A 44 -17.01 -6.56 -11.60
CA ASN A 44 -16.43 -6.30 -12.91
C ASN A 44 -14.92 -6.55 -12.97
N LEU A 45 -14.38 -7.28 -12.00
CA LEU A 45 -12.95 -7.61 -11.98
C LEU A 45 -12.76 -9.04 -12.51
N GLU A 46 -11.98 -9.18 -13.56
CA GLU A 46 -11.62 -10.48 -14.10
C GLU A 46 -10.33 -10.97 -13.46
N TYR A 47 -10.36 -12.13 -12.83
CA TYR A 47 -9.22 -12.77 -12.20
C TYR A 47 -9.38 -14.29 -12.25
N LYS A 48 -8.25 -14.99 -12.17
CA LYS A 48 -8.23 -16.46 -12.17
C LYS A 48 -8.59 -17.03 -10.81
N GLU A 49 -8.04 -16.42 -9.76
CA GLU A 49 -8.13 -16.97 -8.42
C GLU A 49 -8.02 -15.87 -7.35
N TYR A 50 -8.81 -16.03 -6.28
CA TYR A 50 -8.64 -15.26 -5.04
C TYR A 50 -8.30 -16.21 -3.90
N ARG A 51 -7.22 -15.92 -3.15
CA ARG A 51 -6.75 -16.71 -2.03
C ARG A 51 -6.61 -15.88 -0.76
N ASN A 52 -6.65 -16.57 0.39
CA ASN A 52 -6.20 -15.96 1.63
C ASN A 52 -4.72 -15.59 1.51
N TYR A 53 -4.33 -14.44 2.05
CA TYR A 53 -2.94 -13.97 2.00
C TYR A 53 -1.93 -14.95 2.62
N THR A 54 -2.37 -15.84 3.52
CA THR A 54 -1.54 -16.91 4.12
C THR A 54 -1.42 -18.16 3.24
N ASP A 55 -2.22 -18.28 2.16
CA ASP A 55 -2.15 -19.42 1.25
C ASP A 55 -1.19 -19.12 0.10
N LEU A 56 0.08 -19.37 0.35
CA LEU A 56 1.17 -19.13 -0.59
C LEU A 56 1.58 -20.39 -1.38
N ASN A 57 0.82 -21.48 -1.24
CA ASN A 57 1.15 -22.76 -1.87
C ASN A 57 1.03 -22.71 -3.40
N ASN A 58 1.95 -23.38 -4.09
CA ASN A 58 1.89 -23.59 -5.54
C ASN A 58 1.76 -22.30 -6.39
N LEU A 59 2.29 -21.18 -5.90
CA LEU A 59 2.41 -19.95 -6.69
C LEU A 59 3.55 -20.08 -7.71
N LYS A 60 3.22 -20.61 -8.90
CA LYS A 60 4.16 -20.89 -10.00
C LYS A 60 3.77 -20.12 -11.26
N ASN A 61 4.74 -19.91 -12.15
CA ASN A 61 4.56 -19.20 -13.41
C ASN A 61 4.07 -17.75 -13.24
N ILE A 62 4.49 -17.11 -12.16
CA ILE A 62 4.21 -15.71 -11.88
C ILE A 62 5.24 -14.86 -12.66
N GLN A 63 4.77 -13.95 -13.49
CA GLN A 63 5.63 -13.05 -14.28
C GLN A 63 5.90 -11.72 -13.58
N CYS A 64 4.92 -11.25 -12.79
CA CYS A 64 5.01 -9.99 -12.07
C CYS A 64 4.24 -10.09 -10.75
N ILE A 65 4.77 -9.49 -9.71
CA ILE A 65 4.13 -9.35 -8.40
C ILE A 65 3.98 -7.88 -8.07
N PHE A 66 2.74 -7.45 -7.79
CA PHE A 66 2.42 -6.19 -7.15
C PHE A 66 2.11 -6.48 -5.67
N HIS A 67 3.04 -6.10 -4.79
CA HIS A 67 2.93 -6.39 -3.38
C HIS A 67 2.45 -5.15 -2.61
N GLU A 68 1.12 -5.04 -2.45
CA GLU A 68 0.44 -3.96 -1.74
C GLU A 68 -0.10 -4.40 -0.37
N GLY A 69 -0.03 -5.69 -0.07
CA GLY A 69 -0.51 -6.26 1.19
C GLY A 69 0.32 -5.81 2.39
N ALA A 70 -0.31 -5.04 3.28
CA ALA A 70 0.33 -4.51 4.48
C ALA A 70 -0.72 -4.10 5.52
N CYS A 71 -0.32 -4.03 6.79
CA CYS A 71 -0.99 -3.21 7.78
C CYS A 71 -0.60 -1.74 7.52
N SER A 72 -1.56 -0.90 7.16
CA SER A 72 -1.35 0.52 6.86
C SER A 72 -1.81 1.44 8.00
N ASP A 73 -2.18 0.88 9.15
CA ASP A 73 -2.57 1.67 10.32
C ASP A 73 -1.32 2.24 10.99
N THR A 74 -1.11 3.56 10.85
CA THR A 74 0.01 4.27 11.45
C THR A 74 -0.11 4.43 12.97
N MET A 75 -1.28 4.08 13.53
CA MET A 75 -1.58 4.10 14.96
C MET A 75 -1.54 2.70 15.59
N GLU A 76 -1.12 1.67 14.85
CA GLU A 76 -0.90 0.35 15.40
C GLU A 76 0.38 0.34 16.25
N TYR A 77 0.24 -0.06 17.52
CA TYR A 77 1.35 -0.09 18.49
C TYR A 77 1.89 -1.52 18.74
N ASN A 78 1.22 -2.54 18.24
CA ASN A 78 1.72 -3.90 18.34
C ASN A 78 2.84 -4.12 17.33
N LYS A 79 4.09 -4.04 17.81
CA LYS A 79 5.28 -4.15 16.98
C LYS A 79 5.41 -5.54 16.33
N ASP A 80 5.11 -6.60 17.06
CA ASP A 80 5.23 -7.98 16.54
C ASP A 80 4.23 -8.21 15.41
N TYR A 81 2.98 -7.75 15.58
CA TYR A 81 1.98 -7.81 14.53
C TYR A 81 2.41 -7.00 13.29
N MET A 82 2.85 -5.76 13.49
CA MET A 82 3.29 -4.89 12.39
C MET A 82 4.47 -5.50 11.63
N MET A 83 5.48 -5.99 12.34
CA MET A 83 6.65 -6.62 11.73
C MET A 83 6.29 -7.94 11.04
N GLY A 84 5.43 -8.75 11.63
CA GLY A 84 4.94 -9.99 11.02
C GLY A 84 4.29 -9.76 9.65
N ILE A 85 3.41 -8.75 9.55
CA ILE A 85 2.68 -8.45 8.31
C ILE A 85 3.51 -7.63 7.32
N ASN A 86 4.22 -6.59 7.78
CA ASN A 86 4.86 -5.65 6.85
C ASN A 86 6.29 -6.05 6.48
N TYR A 87 6.96 -6.82 7.30
CA TYR A 87 8.34 -7.21 7.07
C TYR A 87 8.48 -8.72 6.76
N GLU A 88 8.06 -9.61 7.67
CA GLU A 88 8.27 -11.04 7.45
C GLU A 88 7.42 -11.58 6.29
N TYR A 89 6.13 -11.28 6.24
CA TYR A 89 5.28 -11.66 5.10
C TYR A 89 5.78 -11.08 3.78
N SER A 90 6.28 -9.83 3.77
CA SER A 90 6.85 -9.23 2.57
C SER A 90 8.09 -9.99 2.08
N LYS A 91 8.91 -10.53 2.98
CA LYS A 91 10.06 -11.39 2.63
C LYS A 91 9.61 -12.72 2.02
N GLU A 92 8.50 -13.30 2.51
CA GLU A 92 7.93 -14.52 1.92
C GLU A 92 7.47 -14.26 0.49
N ILE A 93 6.73 -13.17 0.24
CA ILE A 93 6.29 -12.80 -1.12
C ILE A 93 7.48 -12.51 -2.03
N PHE A 94 8.51 -11.84 -1.53
CA PHE A 94 9.74 -11.61 -2.29
C PHE A 94 10.48 -12.92 -2.62
N SER A 95 10.46 -13.89 -1.72
CA SER A 95 11.02 -15.22 -1.99
C SER A 95 10.28 -15.93 -3.12
N ILE A 96 8.96 -15.78 -3.20
CA ILE A 96 8.16 -16.28 -4.33
C ILE A 96 8.56 -15.58 -5.63
N ALA A 97 8.83 -14.27 -5.59
CA ALA A 97 9.32 -13.54 -6.76
C ALA A 97 10.65 -14.11 -7.27
N LYS A 98 11.60 -14.37 -6.38
CA LYS A 98 12.90 -15.00 -6.73
C LYS A 98 12.73 -16.38 -7.34
N LEU A 99 11.89 -17.23 -6.74
CA LEU A 99 11.61 -18.59 -7.25
C LEU A 99 10.99 -18.60 -8.64
N ASN A 100 10.11 -17.64 -8.93
CA ASN A 100 9.44 -17.51 -10.22
C ASN A 100 10.22 -16.65 -11.23
N LYS A 101 11.32 -16.01 -10.84
CA LYS A 101 12.02 -14.99 -11.62
C LYS A 101 11.09 -13.86 -12.04
N SER A 102 10.16 -13.47 -11.18
CA SER A 102 9.14 -12.45 -11.40
C SER A 102 9.70 -11.04 -11.29
N LYS A 103 9.15 -10.09 -12.04
CA LYS A 103 9.27 -8.68 -11.68
C LYS A 103 8.61 -8.45 -10.31
N PHE A 104 9.26 -7.68 -9.45
CA PHE A 104 8.75 -7.41 -8.10
C PHE A 104 8.61 -5.91 -7.87
N ILE A 105 7.38 -5.47 -7.65
CA ILE A 105 7.02 -4.09 -7.35
C ILE A 105 6.29 -4.10 -6.00
N TYR A 106 6.68 -3.24 -5.07
CA TYR A 106 6.09 -3.26 -3.74
C TYR A 106 5.79 -1.86 -3.19
N ALA A 107 4.80 -1.80 -2.32
CA ALA A 107 4.44 -0.59 -1.59
C ALA A 107 5.42 -0.34 -0.44
N SER A 108 6.30 0.62 -0.61
CA SER A 108 6.95 1.34 0.46
C SER A 108 6.10 2.55 0.86
N SER A 109 6.62 3.50 1.61
CA SER A 109 5.87 4.66 2.08
C SER A 109 6.76 5.88 2.26
N ALA A 110 6.24 7.06 1.93
CA ALA A 110 6.88 8.32 2.26
C ALA A 110 7.01 8.56 3.79
N ALA A 111 6.24 7.82 4.61
CA ALA A 111 6.38 7.85 6.07
C ALA A 111 7.81 7.50 6.55
N VAL A 112 8.62 6.81 5.72
CA VAL A 112 10.02 6.49 6.05
C VAL A 112 10.88 7.73 6.21
N TYR A 113 10.52 8.85 5.58
CA TYR A 113 11.26 10.12 5.70
C TYR A 113 11.00 10.85 7.02
N GLY A 114 9.91 10.55 7.72
CA GLY A 114 9.55 11.19 8.99
C GLY A 114 9.30 12.70 8.83
N LEU A 115 10.10 13.50 9.54
CA LEU A 115 10.06 14.97 9.46
C LEU A 115 11.13 15.55 8.53
N ASN A 116 11.89 14.70 7.82
CA ASN A 116 12.90 15.20 6.90
C ASN A 116 12.22 15.84 5.68
N GLU A 117 12.55 17.09 5.38
CA GLU A 117 12.02 17.81 4.22
C GLU A 117 12.64 17.33 2.89
N ASP A 118 13.86 16.76 2.94
CA ASP A 118 14.50 16.14 1.78
C ASP A 118 14.01 14.70 1.62
N SER A 119 13.02 14.51 0.77
CA SER A 119 12.43 13.21 0.43
C SER A 119 13.03 12.56 -0.83
N LYS A 120 14.27 12.90 -1.17
CA LYS A 120 15.00 12.20 -2.24
C LYS A 120 15.26 10.74 -1.86
N GLU A 121 15.25 9.86 -2.86
CA GLU A 121 15.48 8.42 -2.71
C GLU A 121 16.98 8.12 -2.50
N VAL A 122 17.61 8.83 -1.57
CA VAL A 122 19.01 8.67 -1.18
C VAL A 122 19.06 8.03 0.21
N LEU A 123 19.88 7.02 0.37
CA LEU A 123 20.13 6.39 1.68
C LEU A 123 20.60 7.42 2.71
N GLY A 124 19.99 7.37 3.89
CA GLY A 124 20.30 8.26 5.00
C GLY A 124 19.32 9.42 5.17
N ASN A 125 18.41 9.61 4.21
CA ASN A 125 17.33 10.60 4.34
C ASN A 125 16.13 10.07 5.18
N GLU A 126 16.14 8.79 5.52
CA GLU A 126 15.05 8.18 6.26
C GLU A 126 15.17 8.42 7.76
N SER A 127 14.07 8.82 8.38
CA SER A 127 13.94 9.05 9.83
C SER A 127 12.53 8.66 10.31
N PRO A 128 12.18 7.35 10.31
CA PRO A 128 10.83 6.87 10.61
C PRO A 128 10.39 7.26 12.03
N LEU A 129 9.14 7.72 12.17
CA LEU A 129 8.60 8.22 13.43
C LEU A 129 7.65 7.25 14.14
N ASN A 130 7.28 6.16 13.49
CA ASN A 130 6.39 5.14 14.06
C ASN A 130 6.74 3.75 13.56
N ILE A 131 6.15 2.74 14.20
CA ILE A 131 6.40 1.32 13.89
C ILE A 131 6.06 0.97 12.44
N TYR A 132 4.99 1.57 11.89
CA TYR A 132 4.64 1.39 10.48
C TYR A 132 5.77 1.85 9.54
N ALA A 133 6.25 3.08 9.73
CA ALA A 133 7.33 3.62 8.91
C ALA A 133 8.63 2.82 9.08
N GLU A 134 8.94 2.40 10.33
CA GLU A 134 10.08 1.52 10.61
C GLU A 134 9.96 0.19 9.84
N SER A 135 8.79 -0.43 9.83
CA SER A 135 8.56 -1.71 9.13
C SER A 135 8.78 -1.60 7.63
N LYS A 136 8.34 -0.49 7.01
CA LYS A 136 8.55 -0.22 5.58
C LYS A 136 10.02 0.03 5.26
N LEU A 137 10.70 0.82 6.08
CA LEU A 137 12.13 1.08 5.92
C LEU A 137 12.98 -0.19 6.09
N LEU A 138 12.62 -1.06 7.03
CA LEU A 138 13.32 -2.33 7.21
C LEU A 138 13.19 -3.22 5.97
N PHE A 139 12.02 -3.26 5.35
CA PHE A 139 11.84 -4.00 4.11
C PHE A 139 12.59 -3.35 2.93
N ASP A 140 12.59 -2.01 2.81
CA ASP A 140 13.42 -1.30 1.82
C ASP A 140 14.91 -1.71 1.95
N LYS A 141 15.46 -1.66 3.18
CA LYS A 141 16.84 -2.06 3.47
C LYS A 141 17.12 -3.53 3.16
N TYR A 142 16.15 -4.42 3.48
CA TYR A 142 16.26 -5.83 3.13
C TYR A 142 16.34 -6.03 1.62
N ILE A 143 15.44 -5.40 0.84
CA ILE A 143 15.47 -5.48 -0.63
C ILE A 143 16.80 -4.97 -1.20
N MET A 144 17.31 -3.84 -0.69
CA MET A 144 18.57 -3.27 -1.15
C MET A 144 19.77 -4.18 -0.88
N SER A 145 19.71 -5.06 0.11
CA SER A 145 20.74 -6.06 0.40
C SER A 145 20.66 -7.31 -0.51
N GLN A 146 19.65 -7.40 -1.36
CA GLN A 146 19.45 -8.57 -2.23
C GLN A 146 19.96 -8.30 -3.65
N GLU A 147 20.59 -9.33 -4.26
CA GLU A 147 21.03 -9.29 -5.66
C GLU A 147 19.90 -9.59 -6.65
N TYR A 148 18.68 -9.14 -6.35
CA TYR A 148 17.50 -9.38 -7.17
C TYR A 148 16.77 -8.06 -7.43
N PRO A 149 16.45 -7.73 -8.72
CA PRO A 149 15.85 -6.46 -9.05
C PRO A 149 14.43 -6.33 -8.50
N ALA A 150 14.17 -5.25 -7.79
CA ALA A 150 12.88 -4.91 -7.26
C ALA A 150 12.66 -3.39 -7.31
N VAL A 151 11.39 -2.96 -7.33
CA VAL A 151 11.01 -1.55 -7.32
C VAL A 151 10.14 -1.28 -6.10
N GLY A 152 10.62 -0.46 -5.17
CA GLY A 152 9.86 0.04 -4.04
C GLY A 152 9.26 1.40 -4.34
N LEU A 153 7.94 1.54 -4.21
CA LEU A 153 7.24 2.79 -4.42
C LEU A 153 6.92 3.43 -3.07
N ARG A 154 7.60 4.52 -2.73
CA ARG A 154 7.35 5.29 -1.51
C ARG A 154 6.13 6.19 -1.70
N TYR A 155 4.95 5.59 -1.57
CA TYR A 155 3.69 6.32 -1.73
C TYR A 155 3.55 7.45 -0.72
N PHE A 156 3.19 8.63 -1.21
CA PHE A 156 2.67 9.74 -0.41
C PHE A 156 1.17 9.53 -0.15
N ASN A 157 0.38 10.59 -0.04
CA ASN A 157 -1.05 10.46 0.28
C ASN A 157 -1.83 10.05 -0.97
N VAL A 158 -2.06 8.76 -1.14
CA VAL A 158 -2.85 8.22 -2.26
C VAL A 158 -4.33 8.52 -2.03
N TYR A 159 -4.98 9.15 -3.01
CA TYR A 159 -6.39 9.51 -2.96
C TYR A 159 -7.12 9.13 -4.25
N GLY A 160 -8.46 9.06 -4.18
CA GLY A 160 -9.30 8.82 -5.35
C GLY A 160 -10.46 7.86 -5.09
N ARG A 161 -10.99 7.29 -6.16
CA ARG A 161 -12.16 6.40 -6.07
C ARG A 161 -11.85 5.11 -5.32
N GLY A 162 -12.69 4.74 -4.37
CA GLY A 162 -12.54 3.54 -3.55
C GLY A 162 -11.91 3.80 -2.18
N GLU A 163 -11.80 5.08 -1.76
CA GLU A 163 -11.30 5.42 -0.42
C GLU A 163 -12.32 5.21 0.70
N GLU A 164 -13.58 5.03 0.38
CA GLU A 164 -14.67 4.87 1.35
C GLU A 164 -14.41 3.77 2.37
N ASP A 165 -13.73 2.71 1.96
CA ASP A 165 -13.43 1.55 2.81
C ASP A 165 -12.22 1.78 3.74
N LYS A 166 -11.47 2.88 3.56
CA LYS A 166 -10.26 3.16 4.36
C LYS A 166 -10.55 3.71 5.75
N GLY A 167 -11.79 4.14 6.04
CA GLY A 167 -12.18 4.66 7.33
C GLY A 167 -11.24 5.78 7.84
N LYS A 168 -10.64 5.58 9.01
CA LYS A 168 -9.71 6.55 9.63
C LYS A 168 -8.49 6.85 8.75
N MET A 169 -8.06 5.92 7.90
CA MET A 169 -6.87 6.04 7.07
C MET A 169 -7.16 6.65 5.69
N ALA A 170 -8.40 7.11 5.43
CA ALA A 170 -8.73 7.85 4.21
C ALA A 170 -7.95 9.17 4.14
N SER A 171 -7.64 9.60 2.92
CA SER A 171 -6.90 10.86 2.70
C SER A 171 -7.66 12.09 3.21
N MET A 172 -6.94 13.17 3.47
CA MET A 172 -7.57 14.44 3.83
C MET A 172 -8.43 14.99 2.69
N ALA A 173 -8.03 14.76 1.44
CA ALA A 173 -8.84 15.14 0.28
C ALA A 173 -10.23 14.48 0.33
N TYR A 174 -10.29 13.17 0.61
CA TYR A 174 -11.54 12.45 0.76
C TYR A 174 -12.36 12.94 1.97
N LYS A 175 -11.73 13.08 3.14
CA LYS A 175 -12.39 13.51 4.37
C LYS A 175 -13.01 14.90 4.26
N MET A 176 -12.24 15.86 3.75
CA MET A 176 -12.71 17.24 3.55
C MET A 176 -13.83 17.31 2.51
N ASN A 177 -13.76 16.53 1.42
CA ASN A 177 -14.82 16.45 0.45
C ASN A 177 -16.12 15.91 1.07
N ARG A 178 -16.04 14.85 1.88
CA ARG A 178 -17.18 14.29 2.60
C ARG A 178 -17.78 15.32 3.56
N GLU A 179 -16.97 15.95 4.39
CA GLU A 179 -17.40 16.98 5.35
C GLU A 179 -18.12 18.14 4.63
N TYR A 180 -17.56 18.60 3.51
CA TYR A 180 -18.19 19.64 2.71
C TYR A 180 -19.56 19.23 2.12
N LEU A 181 -19.65 18.01 1.61
CA LEU A 181 -20.91 17.52 1.06
C LEU A 181 -22.01 17.43 2.12
N GLU A 182 -21.66 17.05 3.35
CA GLU A 182 -22.57 16.85 4.47
C GLU A 182 -22.95 18.17 5.17
N SER A 183 -21.99 19.05 5.43
CA SER A 183 -22.17 20.24 6.28
C SER A 183 -21.97 21.58 5.57
N LYS A 184 -21.49 21.58 4.33
CA LYS A 184 -21.02 22.77 3.57
C LYS A 184 -19.92 23.54 4.28
N ARG A 185 -19.18 22.87 5.16
CA ARG A 185 -18.05 23.40 5.91
C ARG A 185 -16.87 22.43 5.79
N ILE A 186 -15.67 22.93 6.02
CA ILE A 186 -14.44 22.13 6.08
C ILE A 186 -13.68 22.57 7.33
N SER A 187 -13.30 21.59 8.16
CA SER A 187 -12.46 21.80 9.31
C SER A 187 -10.98 21.74 8.90
N LEU A 188 -10.22 22.77 9.23
CA LEU A 188 -8.79 22.82 8.98
C LEU A 188 -8.00 22.42 10.24
N PHE A 189 -6.81 21.92 10.04
CA PHE A 189 -5.89 21.64 11.14
C PHE A 189 -5.42 22.94 11.79
N LYS A 190 -5.26 22.92 13.11
CA LYS A 190 -4.51 23.99 13.80
C LYS A 190 -3.07 24.04 13.32
N GLY A 191 -2.52 25.23 13.28
CA GLY A 191 -1.14 25.46 12.93
C GLY A 191 -0.18 24.72 13.86
N THR A 192 0.79 24.03 13.27
CA THR A 192 1.86 23.31 13.97
C THR A 192 3.11 23.29 13.10
N GLY A 193 4.29 23.10 13.70
CA GLY A 193 5.53 22.93 12.96
C GLY A 193 5.90 24.13 12.09
N GLY A 194 5.59 25.35 12.51
CA GLY A 194 5.89 26.58 11.77
C GLY A 194 4.83 26.99 10.74
N TYR A 195 3.75 26.22 10.58
CA TYR A 195 2.63 26.55 9.70
C TYR A 195 1.48 27.18 10.49
N GLY A 196 0.76 28.14 9.89
CA GLY A 196 -0.50 28.66 10.40
C GLY A 196 -1.65 27.66 10.28
N ASP A 197 -2.85 28.05 10.73
CA ASP A 197 -4.05 27.21 10.65
C ASP A 197 -4.39 26.89 9.20
N GLY A 198 -4.44 25.59 8.88
CA GLY A 198 -4.76 25.10 7.54
C GLY A 198 -3.64 25.24 6.49
N GLU A 199 -2.45 25.70 6.86
CA GLU A 199 -1.34 25.91 5.93
C GLU A 199 -0.43 24.68 5.76
N GLN A 200 -0.69 23.58 6.49
CA GLN A 200 0.10 22.36 6.40
C GLN A 200 0.09 21.81 4.96
N LYS A 201 1.27 21.52 4.46
CA LYS A 201 1.46 20.96 3.11
C LYS A 201 1.46 19.43 3.14
N ARG A 202 0.94 18.83 2.08
CA ARG A 202 0.96 17.38 1.86
C ARG A 202 1.10 17.11 0.37
N ASP A 203 1.88 16.11 0.03
CA ASP A 203 1.94 15.60 -1.33
C ASP A 203 0.85 14.54 -1.53
N PHE A 204 0.17 14.61 -2.66
CA PHE A 204 -0.91 13.71 -3.02
C PHE A 204 -0.61 13.02 -4.35
N ILE A 205 -1.02 11.76 -4.45
CA ILE A 205 -0.97 10.99 -5.69
C ILE A 205 -2.36 10.42 -5.99
N TYR A 206 -2.85 10.65 -7.20
CA TYR A 206 -4.13 10.09 -7.64
C TYR A 206 -3.95 8.63 -8.03
N ILE A 207 -4.89 7.76 -7.58
CA ILE A 207 -4.90 6.32 -7.83
C ILE A 207 -5.09 6.00 -9.32
#